data_eabbfe2cf31d75ab5338baab51824863
#
_entry.id   eabbfe2cf31d75ab5338baab51824863
#
_cell.length_a   1.000
_cell.length_b   1.000
_cell.length_c   1.000
_cell.angle_alpha   90.00
_cell.angle_beta   90.00
_cell.angle_gamma   90.00
#
_symmetry.space_group_name_H-M   'P 1'
#
loop_
_entity.id
_entity.type
_entity.pdbx_description
1 polymer ?
#
loop_
_entity_poly.entity_id
_entity_poly.type
_entity_poly.pdbx_seq_one_letter_code
_entity_poly.pdbx_strand_id
1 'polypeptide(L)'
;MALVKFTDKEKFMADYGSKVADVFKPFGGHFLARTPTGTHHEGRPFDIHVIAEFPSLEKANEALESQEYLDIKKHRVGNSDIDYGTFVVVEGL
;
A
#
# COMPACT_ATOMS: atom_id res chain seq x y z
N MET A 1 -3.18 -1.60 -5.58
CA MET A 1 -3.29 -0.13 -5.53
C MET A 1 -3.74 0.30 -4.15
N ALA A 2 -3.11 1.30 -3.61
CA ALA A 2 -3.53 1.90 -2.35
C ALA A 2 -3.57 3.42 -2.45
N LEU A 3 -4.66 3.99 -1.99
CA LEU A 3 -4.87 5.43 -1.88
C LEU A 3 -5.07 5.71 -0.40
N VAL A 4 -4.15 6.45 0.21
CA VAL A 4 -4.03 6.54 1.66
C VAL A 4 -4.23 7.96 2.15
N LYS A 5 -5.00 8.08 3.22
CA LYS A 5 -5.15 9.30 4.02
C LYS A 5 -4.47 9.06 5.37
N PHE A 6 -3.43 9.83 5.69
CA PHE A 6 -2.69 9.65 6.95
C PHE A 6 -3.47 10.22 8.14
N THR A 7 -3.37 9.52 9.27
CA THR A 7 -3.68 10.09 10.58
C THR A 7 -2.39 10.40 11.34
N ASP A 8 -1.32 9.63 11.07
CA ASP A 8 0.03 9.89 11.58
C ASP A 8 1.04 9.52 10.51
N LYS A 9 1.45 10.50 9.70
CA LYS A 9 2.36 10.30 8.58
C LYS A 9 3.73 9.76 9.02
N GLU A 10 4.30 10.30 10.09
CA GLU A 10 5.64 9.90 10.54
C GLU A 10 5.67 8.44 10.96
N LYS A 11 4.69 8.01 11.76
CA LYS A 11 4.58 6.61 12.18
C LYS A 11 4.25 5.68 11.02
N PHE A 12 3.36 6.12 10.11
CA PHE A 12 3.04 5.34 8.92
C PHE A 12 4.31 5.06 8.11
N MET A 13 5.10 6.09 7.83
CA MET A 13 6.31 5.94 7.03
C MET A 13 7.39 5.15 7.76
N ALA A 14 7.58 5.38 9.07
CA ALA A 14 8.60 4.69 9.85
C ALA A 14 8.28 3.21 10.05
N ASP A 15 7.04 2.87 10.37
CA ASP A 15 6.66 1.52 10.80
C ASP A 15 6.04 0.67 9.70
N TYR A 16 5.55 1.29 8.63
CA TYR A 16 4.96 0.59 7.49
C TYR A 16 5.68 0.93 6.19
N GLY A 17 5.71 2.20 5.81
CA GLY A 17 6.21 2.62 4.49
C GLY A 17 7.66 2.22 4.24
N SER A 18 8.51 2.27 5.24
CA SER A 18 9.92 1.91 5.12
C SER A 18 10.17 0.40 5.03
N LYS A 19 9.15 -0.43 5.32
CA LYS A 19 9.29 -1.89 5.44
C LYS A 19 8.56 -2.66 4.34
N VAL A 20 7.52 -2.07 3.75
CA VAL A 20 6.62 -2.80 2.86
C VAL A 20 7.30 -3.30 1.59
N ALA A 21 8.27 -2.56 1.04
CA ALA A 21 9.01 -2.99 -0.15
C ALA A 21 9.76 -4.31 0.09
N ASP A 22 10.43 -4.42 1.24
CA ASP A 22 11.17 -5.63 1.61
C ASP A 22 10.24 -6.83 1.85
N VAL A 23 9.03 -6.57 2.36
CA VAL A 23 8.00 -7.61 2.56
C VAL A 23 7.49 -8.13 1.22
N PHE A 24 7.28 -7.26 0.24
CA PHE A 24 6.75 -7.65 -1.07
C PHE A 24 7.79 -8.32 -1.97
N LYS A 25 9.06 -8.01 -1.79
CA LYS A 25 10.14 -8.49 -2.66
C LYS A 25 10.19 -10.02 -2.82
N PRO A 26 10.08 -10.83 -1.74
CA PRO A 26 10.11 -12.30 -1.89
C PRO A 26 8.98 -12.86 -2.74
N PHE A 27 7.88 -12.11 -2.89
CA PHE A 27 6.72 -12.51 -3.70
C PHE A 27 6.79 -11.95 -5.12
N GLY A 28 7.90 -11.31 -5.49
CA GLY A 28 8.08 -10.70 -6.80
C GLY A 28 7.42 -9.34 -6.93
N GLY A 29 7.00 -8.74 -5.81
CA GLY A 29 6.35 -7.43 -5.81
C GLY A 29 7.35 -6.28 -5.89
N HIS A 30 6.97 -5.25 -6.63
CA HIS A 30 7.73 -4.01 -6.74
C HIS A 30 6.79 -2.83 -6.97
N PHE A 31 7.22 -1.65 -6.60
CA PHE A 31 6.41 -0.45 -6.75
C PHE A 31 6.58 0.15 -8.15
N LEU A 32 5.44 0.46 -8.80
CA LEU A 32 5.38 1.24 -10.04
C LEU A 32 5.20 2.72 -9.74
N ALA A 33 4.49 3.04 -8.67
CA ALA A 33 4.32 4.40 -8.19
C ALA A 33 4.18 4.39 -6.66
N ARG A 34 4.79 5.38 -6.02
CA ARG A 34 4.66 5.61 -4.58
C ARG A 34 4.95 7.09 -4.34
N THR A 35 3.93 7.91 -4.47
CA THR A 35 4.09 9.35 -4.51
C THR A 35 2.94 10.09 -3.83
N PRO A 36 3.25 11.20 -3.12
CA PRO A 36 2.20 12.07 -2.58
C PRO A 36 1.55 12.94 -3.67
N THR A 37 2.16 13.03 -4.86
CA THR A 37 1.73 13.93 -5.93
C THR A 37 0.92 13.20 -6.98
N GLY A 38 -0.29 13.70 -7.27
CA GLY A 38 -1.12 13.21 -8.35
C GLY A 38 -1.87 14.38 -8.97
N THR A 39 -2.17 14.28 -10.27
CA THR A 39 -3.06 15.22 -10.92
C THR A 39 -4.49 14.79 -10.63
N HIS A 40 -5.19 15.59 -9.85
CA HIS A 40 -6.53 15.24 -9.36
C HIS A 40 -7.59 15.72 -10.37
N HIS A 41 -8.27 14.76 -10.99
CA HIS A 41 -9.36 15.05 -11.93
C HIS A 41 -10.73 14.97 -11.26
N GLU A 42 -10.96 13.90 -10.50
CA GLU A 42 -12.25 13.66 -9.83
C GLU A 42 -12.03 12.90 -8.52
N GLY A 43 -13.01 12.93 -7.66
CA GLY A 43 -13.01 12.21 -6.40
C GLY A 43 -12.35 12.96 -5.26
N ARG A 44 -12.08 12.26 -4.17
CA ARG A 44 -11.47 12.84 -2.98
C ARG A 44 -9.94 12.82 -3.05
N PRO A 45 -9.28 13.78 -2.42
CA PRO A 45 -7.81 13.80 -2.39
C PRO A 45 -7.25 12.78 -1.40
N PHE A 46 -6.02 12.30 -1.69
CA PHE A 46 -5.28 11.39 -0.82
C PHE A 46 -3.88 11.93 -0.54
N ASP A 47 -3.26 11.45 0.54
CA ASP A 47 -1.94 11.91 0.96
C ASP A 47 -0.82 11.15 0.25
N ILE A 48 -1.05 9.89 -0.12
CA ILE A 48 -0.10 9.11 -0.91
C ILE A 48 -0.84 8.17 -1.85
N HIS A 49 -0.26 7.98 -3.04
CA HIS A 49 -0.78 7.12 -4.10
C HIS A 49 0.23 6.01 -4.35
N VAL A 50 -0.21 4.75 -4.26
CA VAL A 50 0.68 3.61 -4.38
C VAL A 50 0.15 2.65 -5.43
N ILE A 51 1.02 2.25 -6.36
CA ILE A 51 0.75 1.17 -7.30
C ILE A 51 1.92 0.20 -7.18
N ALA A 52 1.62 -1.03 -6.86
CA ALA A 52 2.61 -2.11 -6.82
C ALA A 52 2.18 -3.19 -7.80
N GLU A 53 3.17 -3.86 -8.38
CA GLU A 53 2.95 -4.95 -9.33
C GLU A 53 3.54 -6.24 -8.78
N PHE A 54 2.81 -7.33 -8.96
CA PHE A 54 3.25 -8.69 -8.65
C PHE A 54 3.16 -9.54 -9.91
N PRO A 55 3.91 -10.68 -9.97
CA PRO A 55 3.88 -11.56 -11.14
C PRO A 55 2.49 -12.12 -11.46
N SER A 56 1.62 -12.23 -10.45
CA SER A 56 0.27 -12.74 -10.61
C SER A 56 -0.63 -12.24 -9.49
N LEU A 57 -1.94 -12.33 -9.70
CA LEU A 57 -2.93 -12.06 -8.65
C LEU A 57 -2.71 -12.96 -7.43
N GLU A 58 -2.37 -14.24 -7.67
CA GLU A 58 -2.09 -15.20 -6.62
C GLU A 58 -0.91 -14.75 -5.75
N LYS A 59 0.19 -14.31 -6.37
CA LYS A 59 1.37 -13.83 -5.64
C LYS A 59 1.07 -12.57 -4.84
N ALA A 60 0.27 -11.65 -5.38
CA ALA A 60 -0.16 -10.46 -4.66
C ALA A 60 -0.94 -10.83 -3.39
N ASN A 61 -1.90 -11.75 -3.51
CA ASN A 61 -2.70 -12.20 -2.38
C ASN A 61 -1.86 -12.97 -1.35
N GLU A 62 -0.92 -13.81 -1.81
CA GLU A 62 0.02 -14.48 -0.90
C GLU A 62 0.83 -13.49 -0.08
N ALA A 63 1.33 -12.42 -0.72
CA ALA A 63 2.09 -11.38 -0.03
C ALA A 63 1.26 -10.70 1.05
N LEU A 64 0.01 -10.33 0.73
CA LEU A 64 -0.88 -9.63 1.64
C LEU A 64 -1.41 -10.51 2.78
N GLU A 65 -1.38 -11.82 2.60
CA GLU A 65 -1.79 -12.80 3.62
C GLU A 65 -0.59 -13.35 4.41
N SER A 66 0.64 -12.99 4.02
CA SER A 66 1.84 -13.46 4.70
C SER A 66 1.95 -12.89 6.12
N GLN A 67 2.61 -13.64 7.00
CA GLN A 67 2.84 -13.18 8.38
C GLN A 67 3.69 -11.91 8.39
N GLU A 68 4.67 -11.81 7.51
CA GLU A 68 5.51 -10.63 7.38
C GLU A 68 4.70 -9.37 7.06
N TYR A 69 3.71 -9.48 6.17
CA TYR A 69 2.82 -8.36 5.88
C TYR A 69 1.87 -8.08 7.05
N LEU A 70 1.28 -9.11 7.63
CA LEU A 70 0.37 -8.95 8.76
C LEU A 70 1.04 -8.25 9.94
N ASP A 71 2.34 -8.49 10.15
CA ASP A 71 3.10 -7.84 11.22
C ASP A 71 3.23 -6.32 11.03
N ILE A 72 3.28 -5.84 9.78
CA ILE A 72 3.36 -4.40 9.51
C ILE A 72 2.00 -3.76 9.21
N LYS A 73 1.01 -4.55 8.82
CA LYS A 73 -0.34 -4.06 8.47
C LYS A 73 -0.96 -3.22 9.58
N LYS A 74 -0.78 -3.60 10.84
CA LYS A 74 -1.31 -2.87 11.98
C LYS A 74 -0.83 -1.41 12.01
N HIS A 75 0.38 -1.14 11.51
CA HIS A 75 0.94 0.21 11.47
C HIS A 75 0.34 1.03 10.32
N ARG A 76 -0.09 0.38 9.22
CA ARG A 76 -0.86 1.05 8.17
C ARG A 76 -2.28 1.38 8.68
N VAL A 77 -2.95 0.40 9.23
CA VAL A 77 -4.33 0.55 9.74
C VAL A 77 -4.38 1.56 10.89
N GLY A 78 -3.41 1.50 11.80
CA GLY A 78 -3.37 2.37 12.97
C GLY A 78 -2.95 3.82 12.69
N ASN A 79 -2.32 4.09 11.54
CA ASN A 79 -1.76 5.41 11.21
C ASN A 79 -2.36 6.01 9.94
N SER A 80 -3.50 5.48 9.50
CA SER A 80 -4.25 5.99 8.35
C SER A 80 -5.75 5.85 8.59
N ASP A 81 -6.54 6.60 7.81
CA ASP A 81 -8.00 6.49 7.82
C ASP A 81 -8.41 5.47 6.76
N ILE A 82 -8.66 4.23 7.18
CA ILE A 82 -8.98 3.14 6.26
C ILE A 82 -10.38 3.27 5.65
N ASP A 83 -11.29 3.99 6.28
CA ASP A 83 -12.62 4.23 5.73
C ASP A 83 -12.60 5.29 4.63
N TYR A 84 -11.69 6.24 4.73
CA TYR A 84 -11.47 7.24 3.70
C TYR A 84 -10.66 6.67 2.53
N GLY A 85 -9.68 5.83 2.82
CA GLY A 85 -8.73 5.28 1.85
C GLY A 85 -9.28 4.12 1.03
N THR A 86 -8.44 3.65 0.12
CA THR A 86 -8.74 2.49 -0.73
C THR A 86 -7.51 1.59 -0.75
N PHE A 87 -7.74 0.28 -0.62
CA PHE A 87 -6.70 -0.72 -0.78
C PHE A 87 -7.32 -1.88 -1.56
N VAL A 88 -6.87 -2.07 -2.79
CA VAL A 88 -7.49 -3.04 -3.71
C VAL A 88 -6.43 -3.76 -4.53
N VAL A 89 -6.68 -5.03 -4.79
CA VAL A 89 -5.89 -5.86 -5.69
C VAL A 89 -6.74 -6.17 -6.91
N VAL A 90 -6.20 -5.91 -8.09
CA VAL A 90 -6.87 -6.19 -9.35
C VAL A 90 -5.94 -6.99 -10.26
N GLU A 91 -6.54 -7.84 -11.10
CA GLU A 91 -5.78 -8.55 -12.10
C GLU A 91 -5.45 -7.61 -13.25
N GLY A 92 -4.19 -7.66 -13.69
CA GLY A 92 -3.74 -6.86 -14.82
C GLY A 92 -4.09 -7.49 -16.16
N LEU A 93 -3.86 -6.72 -17.20
CA LEU A 93 -4.03 -7.21 -18.58
C LEU A 93 -2.90 -8.18 -18.92
#